data_a9ba161c9359c26fdcb2509be96ddcd5
#
_entry.id   a9ba161c9359c26fdcb2509be96ddcd5
#
_cell.length_a   1.000
_cell.length_b   1.000
_cell.length_c   1.000
_cell.angle_alpha   90.00
_cell.angle_beta   90.00
_cell.angle_gamma   90.00
#
_symmetry.space_group_name_H-M   'P 1'
#
loop_
_entity.id
_entity.type
_entity.pdbx_description
1 polymer ?
#
loop_
_entity_poly.entity_id
_entity_poly.type
_entity_poly.pdbx_seq_one_letter_code
_entity_poly.pdbx_strand_id
1 'polypeptide(L)'
;MDSTRDRRRLATSVVQDDLNPIRVLGLLQRITDQDCELLDIAARPEHLLLTHLPVPPCCIRPSVEMDGVSGSNEDDITMKLIQIIEVNNVLRQGLDKGLAINNLMEHWDFLQIQCAMYINSELPGLSLQYQGPGKPLRGFVQRLKGKQGRFRGNLSGKRVDFSARTVISPDPNLRIDEVGIPLHVAKTMTYPEVVNRHNIVMLRERVRNGRNGGKRM
;
A
#
# COMPACT_ATOMS: atom_id res chain seq x y z
N MET A 1 3.27 4.20 61.10
CA MET A 1 2.78 5.28 60.18
C MET A 1 3.77 5.59 59.06
N ASP A 2 4.24 4.59 58.30
CA ASP A 2 5.22 4.84 57.22
C ASP A 2 5.02 4.05 55.91
N SER A 3 3.95 3.25 55.83
CA SER A 3 3.72 2.44 54.62
C SER A 3 3.14 3.21 53.41
N THR A 4 2.66 4.43 53.64
CA THR A 4 2.04 5.29 52.60
C THR A 4 3.06 6.22 51.88
N ARG A 5 4.23 6.46 52.50
CA ARG A 5 5.28 7.26 51.90
C ARG A 5 6.14 6.48 50.89
N ASP A 6 6.34 5.18 51.10
CA ASP A 6 7.09 4.32 50.19
C ASP A 6 6.32 4.00 48.91
N ARG A 7 5.00 3.86 48.99
CA ARG A 7 4.19 3.68 47.75
C ARG A 7 4.17 4.89 46.84
N ARG A 8 4.34 6.10 47.35
CA ARG A 8 4.46 7.32 46.52
C ARG A 8 5.82 7.51 45.88
N ARG A 9 6.88 6.92 46.42
CA ARG A 9 8.24 6.99 45.82
C ARG A 9 8.44 5.98 44.69
N LEU A 10 7.74 4.85 44.71
CA LEU A 10 7.72 3.85 43.64
C LEU A 10 6.96 4.33 42.38
N ALA A 11 6.05 5.29 42.51
CA ALA A 11 5.25 5.82 41.41
C ALA A 11 5.94 6.94 40.58
N THR A 12 7.13 7.40 40.96
CA THR A 12 7.77 8.58 40.35
C THR A 12 8.99 8.27 39.47
N SER A 13 9.43 7.03 39.35
CA SER A 13 10.43 6.63 38.36
C SER A 13 9.79 5.79 37.27
N VAL A 14 9.03 6.42 36.39
CA VAL A 14 8.71 5.80 35.12
C VAL A 14 10.02 5.75 34.34
N VAL A 15 10.66 4.59 34.33
CA VAL A 15 11.79 4.30 33.45
C VAL A 15 11.18 4.01 32.10
N GLN A 16 11.45 4.89 31.15
CA GLN A 16 11.12 4.66 29.75
C GLN A 16 12.18 3.68 29.22
N ASP A 17 11.77 2.46 28.93
CA ASP A 17 12.64 1.41 28.39
C ASP A 17 12.11 0.99 27.02
N ASP A 18 12.99 0.91 26.05
CA ASP A 18 12.62 0.48 24.70
C ASP A 18 12.44 -1.04 24.67
N LEU A 19 11.25 -1.46 24.20
CA LEU A 19 10.92 -2.87 24.05
C LEU A 19 11.49 -3.41 22.75
N ASN A 20 12.57 -4.16 22.84
CA ASN A 20 13.10 -4.88 21.70
C ASN A 20 12.26 -6.16 21.39
N PRO A 21 12.30 -6.71 20.17
CA PRO A 21 11.50 -7.86 19.77
C PRO A 21 11.70 -9.11 20.65
N ILE A 22 12.88 -9.35 21.20
CA ILE A 22 13.15 -10.50 22.10
C ILE A 22 12.37 -10.35 23.40
N ARG A 23 12.39 -9.15 24.00
CA ARG A 23 11.62 -8.88 25.23
C ARG A 23 10.11 -9.03 24.97
N VAL A 24 9.64 -8.47 23.85
CA VAL A 24 8.24 -8.59 23.43
C VAL A 24 7.87 -10.07 23.25
N LEU A 25 8.70 -10.87 22.57
CA LEU A 25 8.49 -12.30 22.41
C LEU A 25 8.31 -12.99 23.77
N GLY A 26 9.23 -12.74 24.72
CA GLY A 26 9.15 -13.31 26.04
C GLY A 26 7.91 -12.88 26.85
N LEU A 27 7.40 -11.67 26.62
CA LEU A 27 6.17 -11.18 27.22
C LEU A 27 4.94 -11.87 26.60
N LEU A 28 4.88 -11.94 25.27
CA LEU A 28 3.74 -12.53 24.57
C LEU A 28 3.62 -14.03 24.80
N GLN A 29 4.74 -14.76 24.93
CA GLN A 29 4.75 -16.17 25.27
C GLN A 29 4.20 -16.49 26.67
N ARG A 30 4.21 -15.52 27.58
CA ARG A 30 3.67 -15.68 28.95
C ARG A 30 2.15 -15.50 29.03
N ILE A 31 1.53 -14.98 27.98
CA ILE A 31 0.07 -14.80 27.92
C ILE A 31 -0.57 -16.21 27.88
N THR A 32 -1.51 -16.45 28.77
CA THR A 32 -2.22 -17.74 28.85
C THR A 32 -3.24 -17.87 27.73
N ASP A 33 -3.61 -19.11 27.40
CA ASP A 33 -4.65 -19.36 26.39
C ASP A 33 -6.01 -18.80 26.81
N GLN A 34 -6.29 -18.79 28.14
CA GLN A 34 -7.50 -18.18 28.70
C GLN A 34 -7.54 -16.65 28.46
N ASP A 35 -6.39 -15.97 28.63
CA ASP A 35 -6.29 -14.55 28.34
C ASP A 35 -6.42 -14.26 26.83
N CYS A 36 -5.90 -15.16 25.98
CA CYS A 36 -6.08 -15.05 24.53
C CYS A 36 -7.55 -15.18 24.12
N GLU A 37 -8.29 -16.07 24.75
CA GLU A 37 -9.74 -16.23 24.53
C GLU A 37 -10.52 -15.00 24.99
N LEU A 38 -10.18 -14.44 26.16
CA LEU A 38 -10.79 -13.19 26.66
C LEU A 38 -10.51 -11.98 25.76
N LEU A 39 -9.34 -11.95 25.11
CA LEU A 39 -8.93 -10.88 24.19
C LEU A 39 -9.42 -11.13 22.75
N ASP A 40 -10.15 -12.19 22.49
CA ASP A 40 -10.63 -12.61 21.16
C ASP A 40 -9.49 -12.73 20.12
N ILE A 41 -8.36 -13.29 20.54
CA ILE A 41 -7.19 -13.52 19.70
C ILE A 41 -7.27 -14.95 19.14
N ALA A 42 -7.43 -15.07 17.82
CA ALA A 42 -7.59 -16.35 17.13
C ALA A 42 -6.33 -17.24 17.12
N ALA A 43 -5.15 -16.68 17.37
CA ALA A 43 -3.87 -17.39 17.36
C ALA A 43 -3.00 -16.94 18.54
N ARG A 44 -1.90 -17.65 18.78
CA ARG A 44 -0.93 -17.25 19.80
C ARG A 44 -0.35 -15.87 19.52
N PRO A 45 -0.29 -14.95 20.50
CA PRO A 45 0.11 -13.55 20.29
C PRO A 45 1.58 -13.39 19.85
N GLU A 46 2.46 -14.35 20.13
CA GLU A 46 3.84 -14.34 19.63
C GLU A 46 3.93 -14.38 18.10
N HIS A 47 2.89 -14.84 17.40
CA HIS A 47 2.83 -14.83 15.92
C HIS A 47 2.67 -13.42 15.32
N LEU A 48 2.40 -12.41 16.17
CA LEU A 48 2.41 -11.01 15.73
C LEU A 48 3.83 -10.49 15.44
N LEU A 49 4.87 -11.18 15.95
CA LEU A 49 6.24 -10.86 15.64
C LEU A 49 6.62 -11.45 14.29
N LEU A 50 7.02 -10.59 13.38
CA LEU A 50 7.43 -10.99 12.03
C LEU A 50 8.85 -11.58 12.06
N THR A 51 8.99 -12.84 11.71
CA THR A 51 10.27 -13.51 11.46
C THR A 51 10.63 -13.53 9.98
N HIS A 52 9.63 -13.38 9.12
CA HIS A 52 9.77 -13.34 7.66
C HIS A 52 8.99 -12.15 7.11
N LEU A 53 9.64 -11.39 6.24
CA LEU A 53 9.02 -10.25 5.60
C LEU A 53 8.31 -10.70 4.30
N PRO A 54 7.04 -10.36 4.09
CA PRO A 54 6.37 -10.66 2.84
C PRO A 54 6.95 -9.80 1.72
N VAL A 55 7.40 -10.44 0.64
CA VAL A 55 7.94 -9.76 -0.53
C VAL A 55 6.90 -9.82 -1.65
N PRO A 56 6.43 -8.67 -2.17
CA PRO A 56 5.46 -8.65 -3.25
C PRO A 56 6.09 -9.11 -4.57
N PRO A 57 5.29 -9.68 -5.49
CA PRO A 57 5.77 -10.04 -6.82
C PRO A 57 6.20 -8.81 -7.62
N CYS A 58 7.03 -9.02 -8.65
CA CYS A 58 7.58 -7.95 -9.49
C CYS A 58 6.51 -7.07 -10.16
N CYS A 59 5.32 -7.61 -10.41
CA CYS A 59 4.20 -6.84 -10.97
C CYS A 59 3.73 -5.69 -10.07
N ILE A 60 3.90 -5.82 -8.74
CA ILE A 60 3.53 -4.76 -7.77
C ILE A 60 4.65 -3.73 -7.62
N ARG A 61 5.88 -4.09 -7.96
CA ARG A 61 7.10 -3.26 -7.86
C ARG A 61 7.92 -3.31 -9.16
N PRO A 62 7.34 -2.86 -10.29
CA PRO A 62 7.99 -2.97 -11.58
C PRO A 62 9.21 -2.05 -11.67
N SER A 63 10.26 -2.53 -12.35
CA SER A 63 11.41 -1.71 -12.74
C SER A 63 11.11 -1.02 -14.07
N VAL A 64 11.46 0.25 -14.18
CA VAL A 64 11.26 1.06 -15.41
C VAL A 64 12.60 1.44 -15.99
N GLU A 65 12.83 1.07 -17.23
CA GLU A 65 14.02 1.49 -17.98
C GLU A 65 13.96 2.99 -18.28
N MET A 66 15.09 3.67 -18.15
CA MET A 66 15.20 5.09 -18.48
C MET A 66 15.66 5.26 -19.91
N ASP A 67 14.90 6.02 -20.71
CA ASP A 67 15.27 6.36 -22.08
C ASP A 67 16.60 7.12 -22.11
N GLY A 68 17.59 6.56 -22.81
CA GLY A 68 18.89 7.22 -23.07
C GLY A 68 19.93 7.09 -21.96
N VAL A 69 19.67 6.41 -20.85
CA VAL A 69 20.64 6.14 -19.77
C VAL A 69 20.70 4.63 -19.50
N SER A 70 21.93 4.11 -19.42
CA SER A 70 22.12 2.71 -19.00
C SER A 70 21.74 2.57 -17.52
N GLY A 71 20.51 2.11 -17.24
CA GLY A 71 20.01 1.87 -15.89
C GLY A 71 18.49 1.81 -15.85
N SER A 72 17.96 1.24 -14.77
CA SER A 72 16.53 1.17 -14.46
C SER A 72 16.21 1.98 -13.21
N ASN A 73 15.06 2.61 -13.19
CA ASN A 73 14.46 3.15 -11.96
C ASN A 73 13.73 2.04 -11.24
N GLU A 74 14.20 1.74 -10.04
CA GLU A 74 13.57 0.76 -9.18
C GLU A 74 12.42 1.36 -8.38
N ASP A 75 11.42 0.54 -8.10
CA ASP A 75 10.29 0.93 -7.26
C ASP A 75 10.72 1.16 -5.80
N ASP A 76 10.02 2.06 -5.10
CA ASP A 76 10.29 2.41 -3.70
C ASP A 76 10.33 1.17 -2.77
N ILE A 77 9.45 0.20 -3.01
CA ILE A 77 9.41 -1.07 -2.26
C ILE A 77 10.68 -1.88 -2.50
N THR A 78 11.18 -1.93 -3.74
CA THR A 78 12.43 -2.62 -4.07
C THR A 78 13.62 -1.94 -3.39
N MET A 79 13.66 -0.61 -3.40
CA MET A 79 14.72 0.15 -2.71
C MET A 79 14.72 -0.11 -1.20
N LYS A 80 13.55 -0.20 -0.58
CA LYS A 80 13.43 -0.55 0.85
C LYS A 80 13.88 -1.98 1.14
N LEU A 81 13.54 -2.93 0.29
CA LEU A 81 14.00 -4.32 0.41
C LEU A 81 15.53 -4.43 0.31
N ILE A 82 16.16 -3.68 -0.60
CA ILE A 82 17.62 -3.62 -0.72
C ILE A 82 18.23 -3.12 0.59
N GLN A 83 17.71 -2.01 1.13
CA GLN A 83 18.19 -1.45 2.41
C GLN A 83 18.06 -2.45 3.56
N ILE A 84 16.95 -3.18 3.65
CA ILE A 84 16.73 -4.21 4.68
C ILE A 84 17.76 -5.35 4.53
N ILE A 85 18.01 -5.81 3.31
CA ILE A 85 18.98 -6.88 3.04
C ILE A 85 20.39 -6.43 3.40
N GLU A 86 20.78 -5.21 3.04
CA GLU A 86 22.10 -4.65 3.36
C GLU A 86 22.32 -4.58 4.87
N VAL A 87 21.36 -4.01 5.61
CA VAL A 87 21.45 -3.91 7.08
C VAL A 87 21.47 -5.30 7.74
N ASN A 88 20.64 -6.22 7.25
CA ASN A 88 20.62 -7.60 7.74
C ASN A 88 21.95 -8.32 7.51
N ASN A 89 22.60 -8.08 6.36
CA ASN A 89 23.93 -8.65 6.05
C ASN A 89 24.99 -8.05 6.96
N VAL A 90 24.97 -6.75 7.23
CA VAL A 90 25.89 -6.09 8.17
C VAL A 90 25.71 -6.68 9.58
N LEU A 91 24.48 -6.85 10.03
CA LEU A 91 24.19 -7.45 11.34
C LEU A 91 24.71 -8.89 11.42
N ARG A 92 24.48 -9.72 10.38
CA ARG A 92 24.95 -11.09 10.30
C ARG A 92 26.48 -11.17 10.33
N GLN A 93 27.14 -10.34 9.54
CA GLN A 93 28.61 -10.27 9.55
C GLN A 93 29.16 -9.78 10.91
N GLY A 94 28.44 -8.88 11.58
CA GLY A 94 28.77 -8.42 12.92
C GLY A 94 28.71 -9.54 13.96
N LEU A 95 27.69 -10.38 13.89
CA LEU A 95 27.55 -11.57 14.73
C LEU A 95 28.67 -12.57 14.48
N ASP A 96 28.98 -12.87 13.21
CA ASP A 96 30.05 -13.81 12.82
C ASP A 96 31.45 -13.32 13.26
N LYS A 97 31.69 -12.02 13.24
CA LYS A 97 32.96 -11.40 13.65
C LYS A 97 33.06 -11.13 15.15
N GLY A 98 32.00 -11.37 15.92
CA GLY A 98 31.98 -11.13 17.36
C GLY A 98 32.07 -9.64 17.75
N LEU A 99 31.34 -8.77 17.03
CA LEU A 99 31.29 -7.34 17.36
C LEU A 99 30.73 -7.11 18.77
N ALA A 100 31.11 -5.98 19.38
CA ALA A 100 30.59 -5.57 20.67
C ALA A 100 29.04 -5.52 20.65
N ILE A 101 28.43 -5.96 21.74
CA ILE A 101 26.96 -6.06 21.88
C ILE A 101 26.27 -4.72 21.57
N ASN A 102 26.82 -3.61 22.00
CA ASN A 102 26.26 -2.29 21.77
C ASN A 102 26.12 -1.98 20.26
N ASN A 103 27.16 -2.25 19.48
CA ASN A 103 27.12 -2.04 18.03
C ASN A 103 26.12 -2.99 17.34
N LEU A 104 26.02 -4.23 17.82
CA LEU A 104 25.01 -5.17 17.32
C LEU A 104 23.59 -4.69 17.61
N MET A 105 23.35 -4.14 18.79
CA MET A 105 22.05 -3.55 19.15
C MET A 105 21.69 -2.36 18.26
N GLU A 106 22.64 -1.46 18.00
CA GLU A 106 22.42 -0.33 17.08
C GLU A 106 22.05 -0.80 15.67
N HIS A 107 22.75 -1.80 15.13
CA HIS A 107 22.41 -2.37 13.83
C HIS A 107 21.04 -3.06 13.85
N TRP A 108 20.70 -3.72 14.94
CA TRP A 108 19.39 -4.35 15.08
C TRP A 108 18.26 -3.32 15.14
N ASP A 109 18.39 -2.28 15.94
CA ASP A 109 17.41 -1.20 16.04
C ASP A 109 17.24 -0.50 14.69
N PHE A 110 18.34 -0.30 13.95
CA PHE A 110 18.27 0.21 12.60
C PHE A 110 17.53 -0.73 11.64
N LEU A 111 17.72 -2.06 11.75
CA LEU A 111 16.95 -3.05 10.99
C LEU A 111 15.45 -2.97 11.31
N GLN A 112 15.09 -2.81 12.60
CA GLN A 112 13.70 -2.62 13.01
C GLN A 112 13.06 -1.39 12.35
N ILE A 113 13.80 -0.27 12.34
CA ILE A 113 13.35 0.96 11.68
C ILE A 113 13.14 0.74 10.18
N GLN A 114 14.05 0.06 9.50
CA GLN A 114 13.90 -0.23 8.07
C GLN A 114 12.69 -1.12 7.78
N CYS A 115 12.46 -2.15 8.58
CA CYS A 115 11.26 -2.99 8.46
C CYS A 115 9.98 -2.22 8.76
N ALA A 116 9.99 -1.34 9.74
CA ALA A 116 8.84 -0.50 10.05
C ALA A 116 8.54 0.50 8.91
N MET A 117 9.57 1.11 8.32
CA MET A 117 9.43 2.02 7.18
C MET A 117 8.98 1.30 5.89
N TYR A 118 9.27 0.02 5.74
CA TYR A 118 8.76 -0.80 4.64
C TYR A 118 7.23 -0.90 4.69
N ILE A 119 6.67 -0.99 5.89
CA ILE A 119 5.22 -1.03 6.10
C ILE A 119 4.66 0.40 6.07
N ASN A 120 5.22 1.31 6.85
CA ASN A 120 4.78 2.70 6.97
C ASN A 120 5.98 3.65 7.00
N SER A 121 6.17 4.40 5.93
CA SER A 121 7.28 5.37 5.83
C SER A 121 7.03 6.69 6.59
N GLU A 122 5.82 6.93 7.09
CA GLU A 122 5.42 8.12 7.84
C GLU A 122 5.24 7.82 9.33
N LEU A 123 6.18 7.12 9.95
CA LEU A 123 6.11 6.81 11.37
C LEU A 123 6.36 8.08 12.19
N PRO A 124 5.51 8.39 13.19
CA PRO A 124 5.75 9.51 14.09
C PRO A 124 7.02 9.26 14.93
N GLY A 125 7.82 10.31 15.12
CA GLY A 125 9.06 10.25 15.92
C GLY A 125 10.32 9.80 15.18
N LEU A 126 10.21 9.33 13.92
CA LEU A 126 11.38 9.07 13.09
C LEU A 126 12.01 10.38 12.62
N SER A 127 13.27 10.58 12.95
CA SER A 127 14.01 11.72 12.42
C SER A 127 14.21 11.60 10.91
N LEU A 128 14.25 12.75 10.22
CA LEU A 128 14.49 12.83 8.77
C LEU A 128 15.82 12.16 8.35
N GLN A 129 16.73 11.95 9.29
CA GLN A 129 18.02 11.28 9.06
C GLN A 129 17.88 9.85 8.55
N TYR A 130 16.82 9.14 8.94
CA TYR A 130 16.56 7.76 8.49
C TYR A 130 15.90 7.68 7.11
N GLN A 131 15.43 8.81 6.58
CA GLN A 131 14.70 8.84 5.29
C GLN A 131 15.60 9.19 4.10
N GLY A 132 16.84 9.63 4.36
CA GLY A 132 17.77 10.07 3.32
C GLY A 132 17.44 11.47 2.76
N PRO A 133 18.35 12.05 1.96
CA PRO A 133 18.10 13.32 1.30
C PRO A 133 17.10 13.15 0.17
N GLY A 134 15.96 13.84 0.25
CA GLY A 134 14.96 13.85 -0.81
C GLY A 134 13.56 13.49 -0.34
N LYS A 135 12.73 13.07 -1.30
CA LYS A 135 11.36 12.64 -1.04
C LYS A 135 11.37 11.28 -0.35
N PRO A 136 10.61 11.10 0.75
CA PRO A 136 10.57 9.83 1.46
C PRO A 136 10.03 8.71 0.56
N LEU A 137 10.65 7.55 0.63
CA LEU A 137 10.19 6.36 -0.09
C LEU A 137 8.81 5.93 0.43
N ARG A 138 7.94 5.53 -0.49
CA ARG A 138 6.57 5.13 -0.15
C ARG A 138 6.52 3.69 0.36
N GLY A 139 6.01 3.50 1.57
CA GLY A 139 5.70 2.18 2.11
C GLY A 139 4.32 1.67 1.67
N PHE A 140 3.91 0.49 2.16
CA PHE A 140 2.61 -0.09 1.85
C PHE A 140 1.43 0.77 2.33
N VAL A 141 1.52 1.32 3.54
CA VAL A 141 0.46 2.18 4.09
C VAL A 141 0.19 3.37 3.18
N GLN A 142 1.24 4.01 2.63
CA GLN A 142 1.08 5.15 1.72
C GLN A 142 0.46 4.77 0.39
N ARG A 143 0.55 3.51 -0.04
CA ARG A 143 -0.12 2.99 -1.24
C ARG A 143 -1.59 2.67 -1.01
N LEU A 144 -1.96 2.28 0.19
CA LEU A 144 -3.33 1.89 0.55
C LEU A 144 -4.17 3.08 1.03
N LYS A 145 -3.52 4.03 1.73
CA LYS A 145 -4.14 5.18 2.40
C LYS A 145 -4.53 6.28 1.41
N GLY A 146 -5.62 6.98 1.75
CA GLY A 146 -5.99 8.23 1.11
C GLY A 146 -6.85 8.10 -0.15
N LYS A 147 -7.18 9.25 -0.76
CA LYS A 147 -8.08 9.36 -1.92
C LYS A 147 -7.51 8.71 -3.18
N GLN A 148 -6.19 8.71 -3.33
CA GLN A 148 -5.47 8.13 -4.47
C GLN A 148 -4.93 6.72 -4.16
N GLY A 149 -5.20 6.21 -2.96
CA GLY A 149 -4.79 4.88 -2.56
C GLY A 149 -5.61 3.78 -3.24
N ARG A 150 -5.18 2.53 -3.05
CA ARG A 150 -5.81 1.37 -3.70
C ARG A 150 -7.28 1.21 -3.34
N PHE A 151 -7.67 1.43 -2.10
CA PHE A 151 -9.07 1.26 -1.70
C PHE A 151 -9.98 2.32 -2.31
N ARG A 152 -9.71 3.60 -2.08
CA ARG A 152 -10.58 4.70 -2.53
C ARG A 152 -10.37 5.07 -4.00
N GLY A 153 -9.16 4.95 -4.52
CA GLY A 153 -8.80 5.41 -5.86
C GLY A 153 -8.86 4.35 -6.96
N ASN A 154 -8.82 3.06 -6.61
CA ASN A 154 -8.77 1.98 -7.58
C ASN A 154 -9.84 0.89 -7.38
N LEU A 155 -10.34 0.68 -6.15
CA LEU A 155 -11.33 -0.36 -5.85
C LEU A 155 -12.74 0.20 -5.68
N SER A 156 -12.94 1.17 -4.79
CA SER A 156 -14.25 1.80 -4.58
C SER A 156 -14.68 2.69 -5.76
N GLY A 157 -13.72 3.27 -6.46
CA GLY A 157 -13.90 4.02 -7.68
C GLY A 157 -12.71 3.83 -8.59
N LYS A 158 -12.93 3.70 -9.89
CA LYS A 158 -11.86 3.53 -10.87
C LYS A 158 -12.20 4.23 -12.18
N ARG A 159 -11.19 4.53 -12.97
CA ARG A 159 -11.38 5.04 -14.32
C ARG A 159 -11.90 3.92 -15.21
N VAL A 160 -12.90 4.24 -16.01
CA VAL A 160 -13.54 3.31 -16.93
C VAL A 160 -13.41 3.81 -18.36
N ASP A 161 -13.33 2.84 -19.30
CA ASP A 161 -13.37 3.10 -20.73
C ASP A 161 -14.82 3.28 -21.21
N PHE A 162 -15.00 3.59 -22.47
CA PHE A 162 -16.32 3.77 -23.13
C PHE A 162 -17.20 4.81 -22.42
N SER A 163 -16.58 5.89 -21.93
CA SER A 163 -17.24 7.00 -21.26
C SER A 163 -16.94 8.33 -21.93
N ALA A 164 -17.85 9.28 -21.76
CA ALA A 164 -17.69 10.63 -22.25
C ALA A 164 -18.13 11.64 -21.20
N ARG A 165 -17.66 12.87 -21.32
CA ARG A 165 -18.02 14.00 -20.46
C ARG A 165 -18.13 15.26 -21.28
N THR A 166 -19.24 15.98 -21.08
CA THR A 166 -19.45 17.28 -21.69
C THR A 166 -20.30 18.17 -20.78
N VAL A 167 -20.45 19.43 -21.15
CA VAL A 167 -21.36 20.37 -20.49
C VAL A 167 -22.80 19.94 -20.76
N ILE A 168 -23.64 19.98 -19.74
CA ILE A 168 -25.07 19.74 -19.85
C ILE A 168 -25.80 21.08 -19.95
N SER A 169 -26.85 21.11 -20.78
CA SER A 169 -27.74 22.25 -20.97
C SER A 169 -29.19 21.77 -20.94
N PRO A 170 -30.14 22.52 -20.33
CA PRO A 170 -31.55 22.12 -20.33
C PRO A 170 -32.15 22.21 -21.74
N ASP A 171 -33.00 21.25 -22.09
CA ASP A 171 -33.78 21.25 -23.34
C ASP A 171 -35.23 20.84 -23.01
N PRO A 172 -36.22 21.77 -23.13
CA PRO A 172 -37.60 21.46 -22.81
C PRO A 172 -38.28 20.52 -23.79
N ASN A 173 -37.68 20.25 -24.96
CA ASN A 173 -38.24 19.33 -25.97
C ASN A 173 -37.91 17.86 -25.72
N LEU A 174 -37.00 17.59 -24.78
CA LEU A 174 -36.65 16.23 -24.39
C LEU A 174 -37.59 15.71 -23.30
N ARG A 175 -37.95 14.46 -23.40
CA ARG A 175 -38.70 13.76 -22.36
C ARG A 175 -37.79 13.51 -21.15
N ILE A 176 -38.37 13.18 -20.00
CA ILE A 176 -37.64 12.96 -18.74
C ILE A 176 -36.71 11.74 -18.82
N ASP A 177 -37.00 10.81 -19.70
CA ASP A 177 -36.25 9.58 -19.95
C ASP A 177 -35.28 9.70 -21.15
N GLU A 178 -35.14 10.87 -21.74
CA GLU A 178 -34.32 11.12 -22.93
C GLU A 178 -33.09 11.99 -22.56
N VAL A 179 -31.97 11.73 -23.25
CA VAL A 179 -30.77 12.52 -23.15
C VAL A 179 -30.21 12.83 -24.53
N GLY A 180 -29.92 14.09 -24.80
CA GLY A 180 -29.27 14.54 -26.04
C GLY A 180 -27.76 14.35 -25.96
N ILE A 181 -27.19 13.54 -26.86
CA ILE A 181 -25.75 13.32 -26.93
C ILE A 181 -25.19 14.07 -28.14
N PRO A 182 -24.07 14.84 -27.99
CA PRO A 182 -23.42 15.48 -29.11
C PRO A 182 -23.02 14.48 -30.19
N LEU A 183 -23.31 14.79 -31.47
CA LEU A 183 -23.03 13.91 -32.60
C LEU A 183 -21.56 13.50 -32.69
N HIS A 184 -20.65 14.40 -32.34
CA HIS A 184 -19.22 14.11 -32.32
C HIS A 184 -18.88 13.00 -31.32
N VAL A 185 -19.43 13.07 -30.11
CA VAL A 185 -19.26 12.04 -29.08
C VAL A 185 -19.85 10.71 -29.54
N ALA A 186 -21.05 10.72 -30.09
CA ALA A 186 -21.72 9.51 -30.59
C ALA A 186 -20.94 8.82 -31.74
N LYS A 187 -20.24 9.61 -32.58
CA LYS A 187 -19.39 9.07 -33.66
C LYS A 187 -18.07 8.50 -33.19
N THR A 188 -17.56 8.97 -32.04
CA THR A 188 -16.24 8.61 -31.53
C THR A 188 -16.33 7.48 -30.49
N MET A 189 -17.34 7.53 -29.66
CA MET A 189 -17.51 6.56 -28.58
C MET A 189 -17.98 5.21 -29.11
N THR A 190 -17.28 4.15 -28.75
CA THR A 190 -17.55 2.77 -29.17
C THR A 190 -17.59 1.86 -27.96
N TYR A 191 -18.24 0.75 -28.06
CA TYR A 191 -18.18 -0.33 -27.08
C TYR A 191 -18.05 -1.68 -27.79
N PRO A 192 -17.36 -2.67 -27.19
CA PRO A 192 -17.22 -4.00 -27.80
C PRO A 192 -18.52 -4.77 -27.68
N GLU A 193 -18.91 -5.43 -28.78
CA GLU A 193 -20.08 -6.29 -28.83
C GLU A 193 -19.70 -7.64 -29.44
N VAL A 194 -20.03 -8.74 -28.75
CA VAL A 194 -19.76 -10.09 -29.23
C VAL A 194 -20.82 -10.49 -30.26
N VAL A 195 -20.37 -10.93 -31.44
CA VAL A 195 -21.25 -11.36 -32.52
C VAL A 195 -21.89 -12.69 -32.16
N ASN A 196 -23.20 -12.72 -32.23
CA ASN A 196 -24.01 -13.93 -32.01
C ASN A 196 -25.11 -14.05 -33.09
N ARG A 197 -25.87 -15.14 -33.07
CA ARG A 197 -26.92 -15.42 -34.08
C ARG A 197 -28.04 -14.37 -34.12
N HIS A 198 -28.27 -13.68 -33.01
CA HIS A 198 -29.37 -12.72 -32.89
C HIS A 198 -28.98 -11.30 -33.36
N ASN A 199 -27.71 -10.92 -33.25
CA ASN A 199 -27.26 -9.56 -33.58
C ASN A 199 -26.48 -9.46 -34.91
N ILE A 200 -26.10 -10.58 -35.54
CA ILE A 200 -25.25 -10.62 -36.73
C ILE A 200 -25.77 -9.80 -37.89
N VAL A 201 -27.08 -9.81 -38.13
CA VAL A 201 -27.72 -9.08 -39.23
C VAL A 201 -27.60 -7.57 -39.00
N MET A 202 -27.94 -7.14 -37.79
CA MET A 202 -27.82 -5.73 -37.37
C MET A 202 -26.37 -5.25 -37.41
N LEU A 203 -25.43 -6.04 -36.91
CA LEU A 203 -24.02 -5.67 -36.91
C LEU A 203 -23.42 -5.58 -38.31
N ARG A 204 -23.81 -6.47 -39.23
CA ARG A 204 -23.45 -6.38 -40.66
C ARG A 204 -23.96 -5.09 -41.30
N GLU A 205 -25.17 -4.66 -41.00
CA GLU A 205 -25.71 -3.40 -41.46
C GLU A 205 -24.97 -2.21 -40.89
N ARG A 206 -24.65 -2.22 -39.60
CA ARG A 206 -23.82 -1.18 -38.98
C ARG A 206 -22.42 -1.06 -39.60
N VAL A 207 -21.78 -2.18 -39.90
CA VAL A 207 -20.48 -2.18 -40.59
C VAL A 207 -20.59 -1.62 -41.99
N ARG A 208 -21.63 -1.98 -42.76
CA ARG A 208 -21.87 -1.43 -44.13
C ARG A 208 -22.14 0.07 -44.10
N ASN A 209 -22.91 0.54 -43.12
CA ASN A 209 -23.23 1.95 -42.96
C ASN A 209 -22.00 2.80 -42.53
N GLY A 210 -21.01 2.18 -41.86
CA GLY A 210 -19.79 2.83 -41.42
C GLY A 210 -20.06 3.99 -40.46
N ARG A 211 -19.01 4.75 -40.19
CA ARG A 211 -19.01 5.86 -39.22
C ARG A 211 -19.97 7.01 -39.54
N ASN A 212 -20.26 7.21 -40.82
CA ASN A 212 -21.06 8.33 -41.34
C ASN A 212 -22.48 7.92 -41.80
N GLY A 213 -22.77 6.63 -41.84
CA GLY A 213 -24.01 6.09 -42.41
C GLY A 213 -25.16 5.90 -41.42
N GLY A 214 -25.06 6.43 -40.22
CA GLY A 214 -26.12 6.36 -39.23
C GLY A 214 -27.35 7.14 -39.72
N LYS A 215 -28.35 6.41 -40.26
CA LYS A 215 -29.68 6.95 -40.39
C LYS A 215 -30.18 7.33 -38.99
N ARG A 216 -30.70 8.54 -38.85
CA ARG A 216 -31.40 8.99 -37.63
C ARG A 216 -32.39 7.89 -37.19
N MET A 217 -32.21 7.39 -35.95
CA MET A 217 -33.30 6.77 -35.23
C MET A 217 -34.15 7.86 -34.62
#